data_11000cc9931ce44b477d4f1d994cb3eb
#
_entry.id   11000cc9931ce44b477d4f1d994cb3eb
#
_cell.length_a   1.000
_cell.length_b   1.000
_cell.length_c   1.000
_cell.angle_alpha   90.00
_cell.angle_beta   90.00
_cell.angle_gamma   90.00
#
_symmetry.space_group_name_H-M   'P 1'
#
loop_
_entity.id
_entity.type
_entity.pdbx_description
1 polymer ?
#
loop_
_entity_poly.entity_id
_entity_poly.type
_entity_poly.pdbx_seq_one_letter_code
_entity_poly.pdbx_strand_id
1 'polypeptide(L)'
;WKDNIVVLSSFYDAMSVVPAIAPGAESAAGISALLEIAKAMKIVKPKYTILFLATSAHFNGLQGINEFLDAHNRVEKVFLDRIPEEDRIPFKLFLGIDLSSQVNQVGLFSYGSLGEFGPGLKNLFAPHAKRFINYAQAAGLNGEGIESKAKYLNSLLPSTRSQFSYMPGGPAYDSELVLLSGLHGLTFATPNDNRVRVDTPVDRIEMVNFQNLTVQSRTITRLLG
;
A
#
# COMPACT_ATOMS: atom_id res chain seq x y z
N TRP A 1 1.24 -21.87 9.90
CA TRP A 1 0.57 -20.75 9.21
C TRP A 1 -0.84 -21.20 8.83
N LYS A 2 -1.84 -20.33 8.99
CA LYS A 2 -3.19 -20.59 8.47
C LYS A 2 -3.17 -20.43 6.95
N ASP A 3 -3.99 -21.20 6.25
CA ASP A 3 -3.98 -21.30 4.79
C ASP A 3 -4.31 -20.02 4.02
N ASN A 4 -4.73 -18.95 4.71
CA ASN A 4 -5.10 -17.68 4.11
C ASN A 4 -4.32 -16.53 4.74
N ILE A 5 -3.12 -16.25 4.20
CA ILE A 5 -2.29 -15.14 4.64
C ILE A 5 -2.56 -13.93 3.76
N VAL A 6 -2.77 -12.79 4.39
CA VAL A 6 -2.77 -11.47 3.78
C VAL A 6 -1.55 -10.73 4.30
N VAL A 7 -0.69 -10.28 3.41
CA VAL A 7 0.45 -9.42 3.77
C VAL A 7 -0.03 -7.98 3.76
N LEU A 8 0.21 -7.27 4.85
CA LEU A 8 0.02 -5.83 4.94
C LEU A 8 1.39 -5.19 5.11
N SER A 9 1.82 -4.40 4.14
CA SER A 9 3.19 -3.90 4.06
C SER A 9 3.26 -2.39 3.98
N SER A 10 4.32 -1.83 4.55
CA SER A 10 4.73 -0.44 4.30
C SER A 10 6.24 -0.33 4.39
N PHE A 11 6.82 0.55 3.60
CA PHE A 11 8.23 0.90 3.75
C PHE A 11 8.43 1.87 4.93
N TYR A 12 9.64 1.89 5.50
CA TYR A 12 9.99 2.74 6.64
C TYR A 12 11.19 3.67 6.37
N ASP A 13 11.73 3.62 5.17
CA ASP A 13 12.83 4.47 4.73
C ASP A 13 12.35 5.76 4.05
N ALA A 14 13.23 6.73 3.96
CA ALA A 14 13.02 8.00 3.27
C ALA A 14 14.19 8.24 2.29
N MET A 15 13.92 8.97 1.23
CA MET A 15 14.91 9.26 0.20
C MET A 15 15.76 10.51 0.52
N SER A 16 15.82 10.93 1.76
CA SER A 16 16.53 12.15 2.11
C SER A 16 18.05 12.02 1.95
N VAL A 17 18.61 12.83 1.06
CA VAL A 17 20.07 12.93 0.86
C VAL A 17 20.75 13.59 2.07
N VAL A 18 20.04 14.46 2.77
CA VAL A 18 20.54 15.16 3.97
C VAL A 18 19.52 15.05 5.10
N PRO A 19 19.48 13.92 5.84
CA PRO A 19 18.45 13.65 6.85
C PRO A 19 18.36 14.70 7.96
N ALA A 20 19.46 15.36 8.29
CA ALA A 20 19.48 16.43 9.29
C ALA A 20 18.66 17.68 8.84
N ILE A 21 18.47 17.86 7.56
CA ILE A 21 17.74 19.00 6.98
C ILE A 21 16.34 18.59 6.54
N ALA A 22 16.20 17.39 5.97
CA ALA A 22 14.94 16.83 5.48
C ALA A 22 14.71 15.46 6.15
N PRO A 23 14.10 15.42 7.35
CA PRO A 23 13.99 14.20 8.17
C PRO A 23 13.02 13.16 7.63
N GLY A 24 12.19 13.48 6.65
CA GLY A 24 11.31 12.51 5.99
C GLY A 24 10.08 12.12 6.82
N ALA A 25 9.46 13.05 7.50
CA ALA A 25 8.30 12.77 8.35
C ALA A 25 7.08 12.25 7.57
N GLU A 26 6.83 12.75 6.35
CA GLU A 26 5.75 12.25 5.48
C GLU A 26 6.03 10.82 4.99
N SER A 27 7.28 10.45 4.76
CA SER A 27 7.64 9.08 4.38
C SER A 27 7.35 8.08 5.50
N ALA A 28 7.32 8.52 6.77
CA ALA A 28 6.95 7.70 7.91
C ALA A 28 5.42 7.52 8.08
N ALA A 29 4.59 8.20 7.29
CA ALA A 29 3.13 8.15 7.42
C ALA A 29 2.58 6.73 7.18
N GLY A 30 3.06 6.04 6.15
CA GLY A 30 2.63 4.70 5.81
C GLY A 30 2.94 3.69 6.92
N ILE A 31 4.19 3.66 7.39
CA ILE A 31 4.59 2.72 8.45
C ILE A 31 3.91 3.03 9.80
N SER A 32 3.67 4.30 10.10
CA SER A 32 2.91 4.69 11.29
C SER A 32 1.47 4.19 11.24
N ALA A 33 0.83 4.30 10.07
CA ALA A 33 -0.50 3.75 9.84
C ALA A 33 -0.51 2.22 9.95
N LEU A 34 0.49 1.53 9.41
CA LEU A 34 0.65 0.08 9.53
C LEU A 34 0.67 -0.36 11.01
N LEU A 35 1.41 0.34 11.85
CA LEU A 35 1.51 0.05 13.28
C LEU A 35 0.17 0.27 14.01
N GLU A 36 -0.55 1.34 13.69
CA GLU A 36 -1.88 1.60 14.25
C GLU A 36 -2.91 0.55 13.81
N ILE A 37 -2.88 0.15 12.55
CA ILE A 37 -3.71 -0.94 12.03
C ILE A 37 -3.38 -2.26 12.76
N ALA A 38 -2.10 -2.56 12.96
CA ALA A 38 -1.68 -3.77 13.69
C ALA A 38 -2.22 -3.80 15.12
N LYS A 39 -2.23 -2.66 15.82
CA LYS A 39 -2.84 -2.54 17.15
C LYS A 39 -4.35 -2.81 17.09
N ALA A 40 -5.04 -2.23 16.12
CA ALA A 40 -6.49 -2.40 15.97
C ALA A 40 -6.86 -3.85 15.62
N MET A 41 -6.07 -4.55 14.81
CA MET A 41 -6.31 -5.94 14.41
C MET A 41 -6.23 -6.93 15.59
N LYS A 42 -5.56 -6.59 16.68
CA LYS A 42 -5.61 -7.40 17.91
C LYS A 42 -7.03 -7.45 18.51
N ILE A 43 -7.81 -6.38 18.32
CA ILE A 43 -9.17 -6.25 18.85
C ILE A 43 -10.18 -6.82 17.86
N VAL A 44 -10.04 -6.50 16.59
CA VAL A 44 -10.98 -6.88 15.53
C VAL A 44 -10.96 -8.38 15.24
N LYS A 45 -9.82 -9.05 15.41
CA LYS A 45 -9.63 -10.49 15.18
C LYS A 45 -10.05 -10.92 13.76
N PRO A 46 -9.33 -10.52 12.72
CA PRO A 46 -9.67 -10.82 11.34
C PRO A 46 -9.75 -12.34 11.09
N LYS A 47 -10.53 -12.74 10.09
CA LYS A 47 -10.69 -14.14 9.67
C LYS A 47 -9.44 -14.74 9.04
N TYR A 48 -8.52 -13.87 8.57
CA TYR A 48 -7.28 -14.25 7.89
C TYR A 48 -6.10 -14.11 8.85
N THR A 49 -5.01 -14.79 8.54
CA THR A 49 -3.72 -14.46 9.14
C THR A 49 -3.20 -13.20 8.46
N ILE A 50 -2.93 -12.14 9.23
CA ILE A 50 -2.30 -10.94 8.69
C ILE A 50 -0.83 -10.97 9.05
N LEU A 51 0.02 -10.90 8.03
CA LEU A 51 1.45 -10.70 8.17
C LEU A 51 1.73 -9.20 8.00
N PHE A 52 2.21 -8.55 9.04
CA PHE A 52 2.67 -7.18 8.98
C PHE A 52 4.13 -7.15 8.57
N LEU A 53 4.42 -6.52 7.44
CA LEU A 53 5.74 -6.46 6.84
C LEU A 53 6.23 -5.00 6.77
N ALA A 54 7.37 -4.72 7.34
CA ALA A 54 8.07 -3.45 7.17
C ALA A 54 9.23 -3.65 6.19
N THR A 55 9.23 -2.91 5.08
CA THR A 55 10.28 -2.98 4.06
C THR A 55 11.20 -1.77 4.13
N SER A 56 12.43 -1.92 3.67
CA SER A 56 13.39 -0.84 3.48
C SER A 56 13.83 -0.78 2.01
N ALA A 57 14.69 0.18 1.71
CA ALA A 57 15.23 0.38 0.36
C ALA A 57 14.13 0.49 -0.72
N HIS A 58 12.99 1.09 -0.35
CA HIS A 58 11.89 1.38 -1.26
C HIS A 58 12.38 2.27 -2.42
N PHE A 59 13.09 3.33 -2.08
CA PHE A 59 13.63 4.28 -3.07
C PHE A 59 14.87 3.75 -3.83
N ASN A 60 15.37 2.58 -3.46
CA ASN A 60 16.43 1.87 -4.16
C ASN A 60 15.87 0.71 -5.00
N GLY A 61 14.96 1.02 -5.91
CA GLY A 61 14.37 0.04 -6.82
C GLY A 61 13.51 -1.01 -6.13
N LEU A 62 12.82 -0.66 -5.03
CA LEU A 62 11.95 -1.55 -4.25
C LEU A 62 12.70 -2.80 -3.74
N GLN A 63 13.96 -2.65 -3.38
CA GLN A 63 14.84 -3.78 -3.05
C GLN A 63 14.29 -4.62 -1.89
N GLY A 64 13.77 -3.99 -0.83
CA GLY A 64 13.28 -4.72 0.33
C GLY A 64 12.14 -5.69 0.02
N ILE A 65 11.18 -5.28 -0.79
CA ILE A 65 10.12 -6.20 -1.23
C ILE A 65 10.65 -7.26 -2.21
N ASN A 66 11.60 -6.91 -3.06
CA ASN A 66 12.21 -7.88 -3.96
C ASN A 66 12.93 -8.99 -3.17
N GLU A 67 13.71 -8.63 -2.16
CA GLU A 67 14.37 -9.59 -1.27
C GLU A 67 13.39 -10.46 -0.48
N PHE A 68 12.29 -9.87 0.00
CA PHE A 68 11.22 -10.64 0.64
C PHE A 68 10.62 -11.69 -0.31
N LEU A 69 10.35 -11.32 -1.55
CA LEU A 69 9.82 -12.23 -2.56
C LEU A 69 10.85 -13.33 -2.90
N ASP A 70 12.11 -12.98 -3.03
CA ASP A 70 13.19 -13.93 -3.31
C ASP A 70 13.36 -14.94 -2.18
N ALA A 71 13.24 -14.50 -0.95
CA ALA A 71 13.42 -15.36 0.22
C ALA A 71 12.19 -16.25 0.53
N HIS A 72 10.97 -15.81 0.18
CA HIS A 72 9.78 -16.44 0.73
C HIS A 72 8.70 -16.82 -0.29
N ASN A 73 8.68 -16.20 -1.49
CA ASN A 73 7.56 -16.43 -2.40
C ASN A 73 7.86 -16.08 -3.86
N ARG A 74 8.44 -16.99 -4.61
CA ARG A 74 8.56 -16.88 -6.06
C ARG A 74 7.54 -17.79 -6.74
N VAL A 75 6.81 -17.27 -7.72
CA VAL A 75 5.80 -18.04 -8.48
C VAL A 75 6.46 -18.99 -9.48
N GLU A 76 7.56 -18.59 -10.07
CA GLU A 76 8.30 -19.42 -11.00
C GLU A 76 8.87 -20.63 -10.27
N LYS A 77 8.43 -21.83 -10.68
CA LYS A 77 8.81 -23.09 -10.03
C LYS A 77 10.32 -23.26 -9.85
N VAL A 78 11.11 -22.86 -10.84
CA VAL A 78 12.57 -22.92 -10.79
C VAL A 78 13.18 -22.14 -9.62
N PHE A 79 12.57 -21.00 -9.27
CA PHE A 79 13.01 -20.18 -8.13
C PHE A 79 12.36 -20.64 -6.84
N LEU A 80 11.08 -21.05 -6.88
CA LEU A 80 10.36 -21.55 -5.72
C LEU A 80 11.01 -22.81 -5.16
N ASP A 81 11.49 -23.71 -6.02
CA ASP A 81 12.15 -24.96 -5.61
C ASP A 81 13.51 -24.72 -4.91
N ARG A 82 14.06 -23.50 -4.99
CA ARG A 82 15.26 -23.10 -4.25
C ARG A 82 14.97 -22.58 -2.84
N ILE A 83 13.72 -22.22 -2.58
CA ILE A 83 13.30 -21.74 -1.26
C ILE A 83 12.93 -22.98 -0.42
N PRO A 84 13.56 -23.20 0.75
CA PRO A 84 13.15 -24.25 1.68
C PRO A 84 11.65 -24.14 2.00
N GLU A 85 10.97 -25.28 2.12
CA GLU A 85 9.51 -25.28 2.32
C GLU A 85 9.10 -24.55 3.59
N GLU A 86 9.91 -24.66 4.64
CA GLU A 86 9.74 -23.96 5.92
C GLU A 86 9.83 -22.43 5.81
N ASP A 87 10.56 -21.93 4.81
CA ASP A 87 10.77 -20.50 4.58
C ASP A 87 9.71 -19.88 3.66
N ARG A 88 8.89 -20.72 3.02
CA ARG A 88 7.85 -20.25 2.09
C ARG A 88 6.69 -19.63 2.84
N ILE A 89 6.27 -18.45 2.38
CA ILE A 89 5.11 -17.73 2.92
C ILE A 89 4.03 -17.61 1.83
N PRO A 90 3.13 -18.60 1.69
CA PRO A 90 2.12 -18.62 0.63
C PRO A 90 0.98 -17.66 0.96
N PHE A 91 1.15 -16.38 0.68
CA PHE A 91 0.09 -15.40 0.86
C PHE A 91 -0.88 -15.35 -0.33
N LYS A 92 -2.13 -14.96 -0.06
CA LYS A 92 -3.20 -14.83 -1.05
C LYS A 92 -3.34 -13.42 -1.60
N LEU A 93 -2.95 -12.42 -0.82
CA LEU A 93 -3.07 -11.03 -1.17
C LEU A 93 -1.97 -10.23 -0.46
N PHE A 94 -1.36 -9.33 -1.19
CA PHE A 94 -0.45 -8.32 -0.67
C PHE A 94 -1.13 -6.95 -0.74
N LEU A 95 -1.12 -6.23 0.36
CA LEU A 95 -1.68 -4.90 0.49
C LEU A 95 -0.58 -3.93 0.96
N GLY A 96 -0.08 -3.11 0.04
CA GLY A 96 0.82 -2.02 0.36
C GLY A 96 0.09 -0.88 1.05
N ILE A 97 0.79 -0.15 1.90
CA ILE A 97 0.33 1.10 2.53
C ILE A 97 1.35 2.18 2.22
N ASP A 98 0.96 3.14 1.39
CA ASP A 98 1.75 4.28 0.98
C ASP A 98 0.95 5.57 1.18
N LEU A 99 0.88 6.02 2.42
CA LEU A 99 0.08 7.16 2.82
C LEU A 99 0.92 8.42 2.98
N SER A 100 0.26 9.55 2.76
CA SER A 100 0.73 10.88 3.15
C SER A 100 -0.32 11.58 4.01
N SER A 101 0.08 12.63 4.72
CA SER A 101 -0.79 13.29 5.68
C SER A 101 -1.60 14.47 5.09
N GLN A 102 -1.37 14.86 3.85
CA GLN A 102 -1.87 16.12 3.31
C GLN A 102 -3.38 16.14 3.07
N VAL A 103 -3.96 14.98 2.76
CA VAL A 103 -5.41 14.82 2.59
C VAL A 103 -5.91 13.60 3.36
N ASN A 104 -7.20 13.55 3.63
CA ASN A 104 -7.82 12.45 4.38
C ASN A 104 -8.41 11.34 3.47
N GLN A 105 -8.06 11.34 2.20
CA GLN A 105 -8.56 10.38 1.21
C GLN A 105 -7.69 9.13 1.18
N VAL A 106 -8.30 7.98 0.91
CA VAL A 106 -7.61 6.71 0.62
C VAL A 106 -8.04 6.23 -0.75
N GLY A 107 -7.08 5.96 -1.60
CA GLY A 107 -7.27 5.28 -2.87
C GLY A 107 -6.79 3.83 -2.78
N LEU A 108 -7.33 2.98 -3.63
CA LEU A 108 -6.82 1.62 -3.84
C LEU A 108 -6.27 1.52 -5.26
N PHE A 109 -4.99 1.26 -5.36
CA PHE A 109 -4.27 1.22 -6.62
C PHE A 109 -3.75 -0.19 -6.89
N SER A 110 -3.88 -0.65 -8.12
CA SER A 110 -3.32 -1.94 -8.56
C SER A 110 -1.95 -1.78 -9.21
N TYR A 111 -1.58 -0.59 -9.62
CA TYR A 111 -0.28 -0.30 -10.24
C TYR A 111 0.11 1.16 -9.97
N GLY A 112 1.39 1.40 -9.99
CA GLY A 112 2.03 2.70 -9.93
C GLY A 112 2.79 2.98 -11.22
N SER A 113 3.95 3.62 -11.10
CA SER A 113 4.79 4.01 -12.23
C SER A 113 5.29 2.81 -13.05
N LEU A 114 5.59 1.69 -12.41
CA LEU A 114 6.05 0.49 -13.13
C LEU A 114 4.94 -0.09 -14.02
N GLY A 115 3.71 -0.15 -13.52
CA GLY A 115 2.56 -0.69 -14.25
C GLY A 115 2.08 0.18 -15.40
N GLU A 116 2.35 1.50 -15.38
CA GLU A 116 2.03 2.38 -16.51
C GLU A 116 2.80 1.99 -17.78
N PHE A 117 3.99 1.42 -17.65
CA PHE A 117 4.79 0.92 -18.77
C PHE A 117 4.41 -0.50 -19.22
N GLY A 118 3.52 -1.19 -18.47
CA GLY A 118 3.10 -2.56 -18.75
C GLY A 118 1.59 -2.70 -18.99
N PRO A 119 1.04 -2.37 -20.18
CA PRO A 119 -0.42 -2.33 -20.42
C PRO A 119 -1.14 -3.66 -20.17
N GLY A 120 -0.45 -4.80 -20.26
CA GLY A 120 -1.01 -6.12 -19.96
C GLY A 120 -1.32 -6.33 -18.49
N LEU A 121 -0.61 -5.68 -17.58
CA LEU A 121 -0.79 -5.83 -16.14
C LEU A 121 -2.10 -5.21 -15.65
N LYS A 122 -2.58 -4.15 -16.28
CA LYS A 122 -3.84 -3.48 -15.93
C LYS A 122 -5.05 -4.44 -16.00
N ASN A 123 -5.08 -5.32 -16.97
CA ASN A 123 -6.21 -6.20 -17.23
C ASN A 123 -6.25 -7.40 -16.29
N LEU A 124 -5.10 -7.84 -15.78
CA LEU A 124 -5.02 -9.01 -14.91
C LEU A 124 -5.67 -8.77 -13.53
N PHE A 125 -5.58 -7.56 -13.01
CA PHE A 125 -5.98 -7.22 -11.63
C PHE A 125 -7.26 -6.43 -11.51
N ALA A 126 -7.77 -5.88 -12.62
CA ALA A 126 -9.03 -5.13 -12.64
C ALA A 126 -10.21 -5.86 -11.96
N PRO A 127 -10.42 -7.17 -12.17
CA PRO A 127 -11.53 -7.88 -11.53
C PRO A 127 -11.39 -7.96 -10.00
N HIS A 128 -10.18 -8.15 -9.48
CA HIS A 128 -9.94 -8.26 -8.02
C HIS A 128 -10.13 -6.93 -7.32
N ALA A 129 -9.53 -5.87 -7.86
CA ALA A 129 -9.73 -4.53 -7.35
C ALA A 129 -11.19 -4.11 -7.39
N LYS A 130 -11.91 -4.40 -8.47
CA LYS A 130 -13.35 -4.11 -8.57
C LYS A 130 -14.17 -4.82 -7.49
N ARG A 131 -13.86 -6.08 -7.18
CA ARG A 131 -14.53 -6.80 -6.09
C ARG A 131 -14.27 -6.13 -4.74
N PHE A 132 -13.03 -5.74 -4.48
CA PHE A 132 -12.64 -5.07 -3.23
C PHE A 132 -13.36 -3.72 -3.07
N ILE A 133 -13.50 -2.97 -4.15
CA ILE A 133 -14.23 -1.70 -4.17
C ILE A 133 -15.71 -1.89 -3.93
N ASN A 134 -16.32 -2.85 -4.62
CA ASN A 134 -17.72 -3.17 -4.41
C ASN A 134 -17.98 -3.56 -2.94
N TYR A 135 -17.06 -4.32 -2.33
CA TYR A 135 -17.11 -4.64 -0.91
C TYR A 135 -17.00 -3.39 -0.04
N ALA A 136 -16.04 -2.52 -0.32
CA ALA A 136 -15.86 -1.26 0.40
C ALA A 136 -17.11 -0.36 0.32
N GLN A 137 -17.71 -0.27 -0.87
CA GLN A 137 -18.96 0.47 -1.07
C GLN A 137 -20.12 -0.15 -0.27
N ALA A 138 -20.27 -1.47 -0.33
CA ALA A 138 -21.29 -2.20 0.42
C ALA A 138 -21.11 -2.06 1.95
N ALA A 139 -19.86 -1.95 2.41
CA ALA A 139 -19.53 -1.69 3.81
C ALA A 139 -19.72 -0.22 4.22
N GLY A 140 -20.24 0.65 3.35
CA GLY A 140 -20.45 2.07 3.64
C GLY A 140 -19.16 2.89 3.71
N LEU A 141 -18.07 2.40 3.10
CA LEU A 141 -16.77 3.06 3.15
C LEU A 141 -16.57 4.11 2.05
N ASN A 142 -17.60 4.43 1.30
CA ASN A 142 -17.59 5.41 0.21
C ASN A 142 -17.85 6.86 0.64
N GLY A 143 -17.75 7.17 1.92
CA GLY A 143 -17.70 8.55 2.41
C GLY A 143 -18.97 9.07 3.09
N GLU A 144 -20.09 8.35 3.08
CA GLU A 144 -21.26 8.71 3.86
C GLU A 144 -21.41 7.78 5.07
N GLY A 145 -21.27 8.32 6.27
CA GLY A 145 -21.52 7.60 7.53
C GLY A 145 -20.27 7.23 8.34
N ILE A 146 -19.07 7.40 7.82
CA ILE A 146 -17.84 7.21 8.56
C ILE A 146 -17.05 8.50 8.53
N GLU A 147 -17.14 9.30 9.60
CA GLU A 147 -16.41 10.56 9.70
C GLU A 147 -16.35 11.30 8.34
N SER A 148 -17.46 11.43 7.75
CA SER A 148 -17.98 12.10 6.53
C SER A 148 -17.01 12.63 5.46
N LYS A 149 -15.71 12.42 5.54
CA LYS A 149 -14.71 13.05 4.66
C LYS A 149 -13.70 12.10 4.04
N ALA A 150 -13.59 10.83 4.46
CA ALA A 150 -12.75 9.87 3.78
C ALA A 150 -13.43 9.43 2.50
N LYS A 151 -12.85 9.75 1.36
CA LYS A 151 -13.33 9.31 0.05
C LYS A 151 -12.51 8.14 -0.41
N TYR A 152 -13.20 7.10 -0.81
CA TYR A 152 -12.58 5.95 -1.43
C TYR A 152 -12.46 6.17 -2.93
N LEU A 153 -11.26 6.07 -3.48
CA LEU A 153 -10.97 6.17 -4.90
C LEU A 153 -10.33 4.90 -5.42
N ASN A 154 -10.58 4.60 -6.68
CA ASN A 154 -9.95 3.49 -7.37
C ASN A 154 -9.39 3.94 -8.72
N SER A 155 -8.10 3.76 -8.89
CA SER A 155 -7.43 4.01 -10.17
C SER A 155 -7.87 3.07 -11.30
N LEU A 156 -8.52 1.94 -10.96
CA LEU A 156 -9.04 0.98 -11.93
C LEU A 156 -10.48 1.26 -12.36
N LEU A 157 -11.18 2.18 -11.74
CA LEU A 157 -12.45 2.60 -12.28
C LEU A 157 -12.20 3.07 -13.72
N PRO A 158 -13.08 2.73 -14.65
CA PRO A 158 -13.03 3.23 -16.01
C PRO A 158 -13.27 4.73 -15.99
N SER A 159 -12.31 5.44 -15.44
CA SER A 159 -12.26 6.87 -15.49
C SER A 159 -11.40 7.23 -16.70
N THR A 160 -11.79 8.27 -17.37
CA THR A 160 -10.99 8.93 -18.41
C THR A 160 -9.69 9.51 -17.86
N ARG A 161 -9.43 9.37 -16.55
CA ARG A 161 -8.26 9.92 -15.89
C ARG A 161 -7.22 8.84 -15.66
N SER A 162 -5.97 9.15 -16.02
CA SER A 162 -4.82 8.31 -15.70
C SER A 162 -4.54 8.34 -14.18
N GLN A 163 -3.78 7.37 -13.69
CA GLN A 163 -3.29 7.36 -12.31
C GLN A 163 -2.54 8.66 -11.97
N PHE A 164 -1.74 9.20 -12.90
CA PHE A 164 -1.02 10.47 -12.70
C PHE A 164 -1.93 11.66 -12.40
N SER A 165 -3.20 11.59 -12.78
CA SER A 165 -4.18 12.62 -12.40
C SER A 165 -4.51 12.59 -10.92
N TYR A 166 -4.35 11.44 -10.25
CA TYR A 166 -4.60 11.27 -8.82
C TYR A 166 -3.33 11.31 -7.99
N MET A 167 -2.21 10.88 -8.59
CA MET A 167 -0.89 10.76 -7.96
C MET A 167 0.16 11.42 -8.85
N PRO A 168 0.22 12.76 -8.87
CA PRO A 168 1.28 13.46 -9.60
C PRO A 168 2.65 13.02 -9.07
N GLY A 169 3.57 12.71 -9.99
CA GLY A 169 4.89 12.20 -9.63
C GLY A 169 5.06 10.68 -9.78
N GLY A 170 3.96 9.95 -9.99
CA GLY A 170 4.00 8.54 -10.38
C GLY A 170 4.77 7.64 -9.39
N PRO A 171 4.29 7.47 -8.15
CA PRO A 171 4.97 6.63 -7.18
C PRO A 171 5.09 5.19 -7.68
N ALA A 172 6.20 4.54 -7.39
CA ALA A 172 6.32 3.10 -7.49
C ALA A 172 5.77 2.48 -6.21
N TYR A 173 5.06 1.36 -6.33
CA TYR A 173 4.50 0.66 -5.19
C TYR A 173 5.16 -0.70 -5.00
N ASP A 174 5.40 -1.11 -3.76
CA ASP A 174 5.88 -2.46 -3.43
C ASP A 174 4.98 -3.54 -4.04
N SER A 175 3.66 -3.30 -4.09
CA SER A 175 2.70 -4.22 -4.71
C SER A 175 2.93 -4.45 -6.20
N GLU A 176 3.62 -3.56 -6.90
CA GLU A 176 3.90 -3.74 -8.33
C GLU A 176 4.90 -4.87 -8.59
N LEU A 177 5.93 -5.03 -7.74
CA LEU A 177 6.83 -6.18 -7.84
C LEU A 177 6.12 -7.49 -7.50
N VAL A 178 5.19 -7.46 -6.55
CA VAL A 178 4.33 -8.60 -6.24
C VAL A 178 3.50 -8.99 -7.47
N LEU A 179 2.92 -8.01 -8.16
CA LEU A 179 2.19 -8.21 -9.40
C LEU A 179 3.06 -8.77 -10.54
N LEU A 180 4.25 -8.20 -10.71
CA LEU A 180 5.22 -8.66 -11.70
C LEU A 180 5.68 -10.10 -11.43
N SER A 181 5.68 -10.50 -10.17
CA SER A 181 5.94 -11.88 -9.75
C SER A 181 4.75 -12.83 -9.94
N GLY A 182 3.64 -12.39 -10.56
CA GLY A 182 2.45 -13.21 -10.80
C GLY A 182 1.54 -13.39 -9.59
N LEU A 183 1.76 -12.65 -8.51
CA LEU A 183 0.97 -12.69 -7.28
C LEU A 183 -0.06 -11.55 -7.24
N HIS A 184 -1.00 -11.59 -6.29
CA HIS A 184 -2.01 -10.54 -6.13
C HIS A 184 -1.50 -9.44 -5.22
N GLY A 185 -1.36 -8.23 -5.74
CA GLY A 185 -0.94 -7.04 -5.02
C GLY A 185 -1.80 -5.82 -5.29
N LEU A 186 -2.10 -5.06 -4.25
CA LEU A 186 -2.78 -3.77 -4.30
C LEU A 186 -2.11 -2.83 -3.31
N THR A 187 -2.27 -1.52 -3.49
CA THR A 187 -1.74 -0.53 -2.54
C THR A 187 -2.82 0.46 -2.14
N PHE A 188 -2.97 0.65 -0.85
CA PHE A 188 -3.66 1.81 -0.28
C PHE A 188 -2.72 3.00 -0.33
N ALA A 189 -3.09 4.03 -1.07
CA ALA A 189 -2.30 5.24 -1.15
C ALA A 189 -3.18 6.49 -0.99
N THR A 190 -2.57 7.58 -0.58
CA THR A 190 -3.24 8.87 -0.48
C THR A 190 -3.29 9.52 -1.86
N PRO A 191 -4.48 9.65 -2.49
CA PRO A 191 -4.63 10.29 -3.79
C PRO A 191 -4.70 11.82 -3.64
N ASN A 192 -4.58 12.52 -4.77
CA ASN A 192 -4.70 13.98 -4.85
C ASN A 192 -3.68 14.74 -3.99
N ASP A 193 -2.58 14.09 -3.67
CA ASP A 193 -1.44 14.70 -3.01
C ASP A 193 -0.22 14.56 -3.91
N ASN A 194 0.39 15.68 -4.25
CA ASN A 194 1.58 15.73 -5.09
C ASN A 194 2.89 15.54 -4.30
N ARG A 195 2.79 15.31 -2.99
CA ARG A 195 3.91 15.01 -2.09
C ARG A 195 5.05 16.03 -2.17
N VAL A 196 4.74 17.30 -2.42
CA VAL A 196 5.73 18.35 -2.60
C VAL A 196 6.63 18.61 -1.39
N ARG A 197 6.25 18.09 -0.22
CA ARG A 197 7.05 18.25 1.00
C ARG A 197 8.08 17.16 1.19
N VAL A 198 7.84 15.99 0.59
CA VAL A 198 8.74 14.83 0.73
C VAL A 198 10.14 15.22 0.28
N ASP A 199 11.14 14.82 1.06
CA ASP A 199 12.56 15.11 0.84
C ASP A 199 12.95 16.59 0.84
N THR A 200 12.13 17.45 1.42
CA THR A 200 12.42 18.87 1.56
C THR A 200 12.69 19.24 3.04
N PRO A 201 13.28 20.42 3.31
CA PRO A 201 13.48 20.90 4.68
C PRO A 201 12.20 21.13 5.48
N VAL A 202 11.04 21.19 4.82
CA VAL A 202 9.72 21.30 5.46
C VAL A 202 9.07 19.94 5.74
N ASP A 203 9.69 18.82 5.36
CA ASP A 203 9.23 17.48 5.67
C ASP A 203 9.54 17.10 7.12
N ARG A 204 8.86 17.75 8.03
CA ARG A 204 9.06 17.66 9.48
C ARG A 204 7.78 17.22 10.18
N ILE A 205 7.92 16.69 11.38
CA ILE A 205 6.81 16.14 12.17
C ILE A 205 5.71 17.18 12.45
N GLU A 206 6.08 18.45 12.61
CA GLU A 206 5.13 19.54 12.85
C GLU A 206 4.22 19.81 11.65
N MET A 207 4.62 19.37 10.47
CA MET A 207 3.88 19.55 9.22
C MET A 207 2.97 18.35 8.90
N VAL A 208 3.07 17.27 9.67
CA VAL A 208 2.24 16.08 9.50
C VAL A 208 0.83 16.31 10.04
N ASN A 209 -0.17 16.03 9.23
CA ASN A 209 -1.57 16.11 9.64
C ASN A 209 -2.03 14.75 10.21
N PHE A 210 -1.87 14.56 11.51
CA PHE A 210 -2.25 13.34 12.20
C PHE A 210 -3.75 13.02 12.14
N GLN A 211 -4.62 14.04 12.00
CA GLN A 211 -6.04 13.81 11.86
C GLN A 211 -6.36 13.13 10.53
N ASN A 212 -5.73 13.57 9.43
CA ASN A 212 -5.89 12.93 8.13
C ASN A 212 -5.39 11.50 8.16
N LEU A 213 -4.22 11.23 8.74
CA LEU A 213 -3.69 9.86 8.88
C LEU A 213 -4.60 8.98 9.72
N THR A 214 -5.18 9.51 10.80
CA THR A 214 -6.13 8.76 11.63
C THR A 214 -7.36 8.34 10.82
N VAL A 215 -7.93 9.23 10.01
CA VAL A 215 -9.08 8.91 9.15
C VAL A 215 -8.71 7.83 8.13
N GLN A 216 -7.55 7.95 7.49
CA GLN A 216 -7.06 6.98 6.52
C GLN A 216 -6.85 5.60 7.16
N SER A 217 -6.14 5.54 8.29
CA SER A 217 -5.86 4.29 9.01
C SER A 217 -7.14 3.58 9.46
N ARG A 218 -8.13 4.33 9.99
CA ARG A 218 -9.43 3.79 10.36
C ARG A 218 -10.20 3.24 9.16
N THR A 219 -10.15 3.92 8.01
CA THR A 219 -10.78 3.47 6.78
C THR A 219 -10.20 2.12 6.35
N ILE A 220 -8.88 2.01 6.33
CA ILE A 220 -8.20 0.75 5.99
C ILE A 220 -8.52 -0.34 7.02
N THR A 221 -8.47 -0.04 8.32
CA THR A 221 -8.80 -1.00 9.37
C THR A 221 -10.20 -1.61 9.19
N ARG A 222 -11.18 -0.79 8.86
CA ARG A 222 -12.56 -1.25 8.62
C ARG A 222 -12.72 -2.10 7.36
N LEU A 223 -11.89 -1.88 6.36
CA LEU A 223 -11.85 -2.72 5.16
C LEU A 223 -11.27 -4.11 5.43
N LEU A 224 -10.41 -4.23 6.42
CA LEU A 224 -9.71 -5.46 6.76
C LEU A 224 -10.40 -6.30 7.83
N GLY A 225 -11.29 -5.70 8.60
CA GLY A 225 -12.06 -6.36 9.69
C GLY A 225 -13.45 -6.72 9.31
#